data_8bb03d5a767fc81aae3a566f67eb5d43
#
_entry.id   8bb03d5a767fc81aae3a566f67eb5d43
#
_cell.length_a   1.000
_cell.length_b   1.000
_cell.length_c   1.000
_cell.angle_alpha   90.00
_cell.angle_beta   90.00
_cell.angle_gamma   90.00
#
_symmetry.space_group_name_H-M   'P 1'
#
loop_
_entity.id
_entity.type
_entity.pdbx_description
1 polymer ?
#
loop_
_entity_poly.entity_id
_entity_poly.type
_entity_poly.pdbx_seq_one_letter_code
_entity_poly.pdbx_strand_id
1 'polypeptide(L)'
;MSGQTNEGSLWGARFASGPSPELQALSRSTHFDWQLAPYDLAGSRAHARALSAAGYLDADELARMIAGLDRLEADVASGALLPTDADEDVHGALEAALIEVVGPELGGKLRAGRSRNDQIATLVRLYLRDHAAVIGTQLVHLIDALAAQADAHREAILPGRTHLQHAQPVLLAHHLLAHAWALSRDLERIADWDKRANVSPYGSGALAGSTLGLDAASVAHDLGLGGVVENSIDGTASRDVVAEFAFITAQIGVDLSRISEEIILWNTREFAFVTLHDGYSTGSSIMPQKKNPDIAELARGKSGRLIGNLTGLLTTLKGLPLAYNRDLQEDKEPVFDSVETLEVLLPAFTGMVSTLTFHTERMAELAPQGFSLATDVAEWLVKRHVPFRDAHEITGALVRAAEERGVDLAGLSDDELAAVSPLLEPSVRDVLTIEGSVASRDGLGGTAPARVADQFTALTARIRLLSAALPERRV
;
A
#
# COMPACT_ATOMS: atom_id res chain seq x y z
N MET A 1 9.61 -2.77 -57.31
CA MET A 1 9.68 -3.15 -55.91
C MET A 1 10.46 -2.05 -55.21
N SER A 2 9.76 -1.08 -54.65
CA SER A 2 10.36 0.03 -53.91
C SER A 2 10.81 -0.50 -52.56
N GLY A 3 12.14 -0.56 -52.34
CA GLY A 3 12.69 -0.85 -51.04
C GLY A 3 12.26 0.25 -50.03
N GLN A 4 11.37 -0.09 -49.13
CA GLN A 4 11.20 0.71 -47.93
C GLN A 4 12.52 0.65 -47.17
N THR A 5 13.26 1.75 -47.15
CA THR A 5 14.42 1.94 -46.30
C THR A 5 13.91 1.89 -44.85
N ASN A 6 14.55 1.08 -44.03
CA ASN A 6 14.23 0.83 -42.62
C ASN A 6 14.71 2.04 -41.79
N GLU A 7 14.22 3.24 -42.11
CA GLU A 7 14.51 4.49 -41.38
C GLU A 7 13.69 4.50 -40.12
N GLY A 8 14.31 4.10 -38.99
CA GLY A 8 13.70 4.22 -37.66
C GLY A 8 13.99 3.09 -36.69
N SER A 9 14.37 1.87 -37.09
CA SER A 9 14.72 0.83 -36.13
C SER A 9 16.24 0.72 -35.94
N LEU A 10 16.70 0.81 -34.73
CA LEU A 10 18.11 0.81 -34.30
C LEU A 10 18.87 -0.48 -34.60
N TRP A 11 18.18 -1.58 -34.94
CA TRP A 11 18.73 -2.90 -35.27
C TRP A 11 18.45 -3.31 -36.72
N GLY A 12 18.00 -2.38 -37.52
CA GLY A 12 17.58 -2.64 -38.90
C GLY A 12 18.69 -3.07 -39.84
N ALA A 13 19.94 -2.69 -39.59
CA ALA A 13 21.04 -2.95 -40.53
C ALA A 13 21.37 -4.44 -40.77
N ARG A 14 21.01 -5.34 -39.84
CA ARG A 14 21.23 -6.77 -39.95
C ARG A 14 20.08 -7.50 -40.65
N PHE A 15 18.88 -6.94 -40.65
CA PHE A 15 17.69 -7.58 -41.13
C PHE A 15 17.37 -7.11 -42.56
N ALA A 16 16.97 -8.03 -43.40
CA ALA A 16 16.62 -7.73 -44.81
C ALA A 16 15.23 -7.06 -44.95
N SER A 17 14.41 -7.08 -43.90
CA SER A 17 13.10 -6.45 -43.84
C SER A 17 12.82 -5.90 -42.47
N GLY A 18 11.93 -4.92 -42.36
CA GLY A 18 11.41 -4.44 -41.05
C GLY A 18 10.57 -5.50 -40.34
N PRO A 19 10.21 -5.25 -39.04
CA PRO A 19 9.33 -6.13 -38.29
C PRO A 19 7.94 -6.24 -38.96
N SER A 20 7.28 -7.38 -38.81
CA SER A 20 5.91 -7.54 -39.31
C SER A 20 4.94 -6.67 -38.47
N PRO A 21 3.78 -6.30 -39.05
CA PRO A 21 2.76 -5.54 -38.31
C PRO A 21 2.31 -6.22 -37.01
N GLU A 22 2.26 -7.57 -37.01
CA GLU A 22 1.88 -8.35 -35.85
C GLU A 22 2.94 -8.27 -34.75
N LEU A 23 4.23 -8.31 -35.09
CA LEU A 23 5.32 -8.13 -34.17
C LEU A 23 5.35 -6.71 -33.60
N GLN A 24 5.10 -5.69 -34.43
CA GLN A 24 5.00 -4.30 -33.97
C GLN A 24 3.85 -4.12 -32.98
N ALA A 25 2.66 -4.65 -33.30
CA ALA A 25 1.50 -4.59 -32.42
C ALA A 25 1.74 -5.29 -31.07
N LEU A 26 2.40 -6.48 -31.11
CA LEU A 26 2.74 -7.23 -29.87
C LEU A 26 3.83 -6.55 -29.06
N SER A 27 4.74 -5.82 -29.70
CA SER A 27 5.92 -5.21 -29.05
C SER A 27 5.65 -3.84 -28.47
N ARG A 28 4.63 -3.13 -28.96
CA ARG A 28 4.34 -1.76 -28.56
C ARG A 28 3.92 -1.67 -27.10
N SER A 29 4.56 -0.79 -26.34
CA SER A 29 4.34 -0.60 -24.91
C SER A 29 4.00 0.86 -24.50
N THR A 30 4.00 1.78 -25.47
CA THR A 30 3.76 3.21 -25.20
C THR A 30 2.45 3.51 -24.48
N HIS A 31 1.44 2.66 -24.58
CA HIS A 31 0.15 2.81 -23.93
C HIS A 31 0.19 2.63 -22.42
N PHE A 32 1.23 1.98 -21.87
CA PHE A 32 1.43 1.86 -20.44
C PHE A 32 2.77 2.45 -19.96
N ASP A 33 3.85 2.39 -20.77
CA ASP A 33 5.19 2.80 -20.33
C ASP A 33 5.46 4.30 -20.47
N TRP A 34 4.55 5.08 -21.09
CA TRP A 34 4.68 6.53 -21.17
C TRP A 34 4.80 7.22 -19.82
N GLN A 35 4.31 6.59 -18.76
CA GLN A 35 4.48 7.03 -17.39
C GLN A 35 5.96 7.13 -16.95
N LEU A 36 6.85 6.43 -17.65
CA LEU A 36 8.29 6.50 -17.41
C LEU A 36 8.98 7.68 -18.11
N ALA A 37 8.29 8.48 -18.92
CA ALA A 37 8.91 9.57 -19.66
C ALA A 37 9.66 10.57 -18.78
N PRO A 38 9.14 11.08 -17.66
CA PRO A 38 9.87 11.98 -16.78
C PRO A 38 11.16 11.35 -16.22
N TYR A 39 11.08 10.06 -15.86
CA TYR A 39 12.23 9.30 -15.33
C TYR A 39 13.28 9.03 -16.40
N ASP A 40 12.88 8.77 -17.64
CA ASP A 40 13.80 8.62 -18.77
C ASP A 40 14.56 9.91 -19.05
N LEU A 41 13.87 11.05 -19.05
CA LEU A 41 14.49 12.36 -19.24
C LEU A 41 15.48 12.69 -18.11
N ALA A 42 15.15 12.38 -16.85
CA ALA A 42 16.06 12.49 -15.72
C ALA A 42 17.28 11.58 -15.87
N GLY A 43 17.06 10.30 -16.22
CA GLY A 43 18.12 9.33 -16.51
C GLY A 43 19.01 9.74 -17.66
N SER A 44 18.43 10.29 -18.72
CA SER A 44 19.15 10.78 -19.90
C SER A 44 20.04 12.00 -19.60
N ARG A 45 19.60 12.91 -18.72
CA ARG A 45 20.44 14.02 -18.24
C ARG A 45 21.65 13.53 -17.45
N ALA A 46 21.43 12.60 -16.51
CA ALA A 46 22.53 12.01 -15.72
C ALA A 46 23.52 11.28 -16.64
N HIS A 47 22.99 10.53 -17.62
CA HIS A 47 23.82 9.84 -18.61
C HIS A 47 24.62 10.79 -19.50
N ALA A 48 24.03 11.89 -19.96
CA ALA A 48 24.74 12.91 -20.77
C ALA A 48 25.92 13.53 -19.99
N ARG A 49 25.74 13.79 -18.67
CA ARG A 49 26.82 14.25 -17.81
C ARG A 49 27.95 13.21 -17.68
N ALA A 50 27.60 11.93 -17.53
CA ALA A 50 28.57 10.84 -17.47
C ALA A 50 29.35 10.70 -18.79
N LEU A 51 28.68 10.85 -19.95
CA LEU A 51 29.33 10.87 -21.25
C LEU A 51 30.31 12.04 -21.39
N SER A 52 29.93 13.23 -20.91
CA SER A 52 30.81 14.40 -20.94
C SER A 52 32.01 14.22 -20.01
N ALA A 53 31.81 13.71 -18.80
CA ALA A 53 32.90 13.41 -17.85
C ALA A 53 33.89 12.38 -18.40
N ALA A 54 33.42 11.43 -19.21
CA ALA A 54 34.25 10.44 -19.89
C ALA A 54 34.86 10.94 -21.21
N GLY A 55 34.56 12.19 -21.64
CA GLY A 55 35.13 12.80 -22.83
C GLY A 55 34.42 12.51 -24.16
N TYR A 56 33.23 11.94 -24.13
CA TYR A 56 32.42 11.64 -25.34
C TYR A 56 31.53 12.80 -25.76
N LEU A 57 31.27 13.74 -24.87
CA LEU A 57 30.64 15.04 -25.16
C LEU A 57 31.53 16.16 -24.67
N ASP A 58 31.74 17.16 -25.52
CA ASP A 58 32.36 18.40 -25.06
C ASP A 58 31.37 19.29 -24.28
N ALA A 59 31.83 20.42 -23.75
CA ALA A 59 31.01 21.28 -22.90
C ALA A 59 29.82 21.92 -23.67
N ASP A 60 30.01 22.26 -24.96
CA ASP A 60 28.96 22.82 -25.79
C ASP A 60 27.94 21.75 -26.19
N GLU A 61 28.38 20.56 -26.55
CA GLU A 61 27.54 19.40 -26.83
C GLU A 61 26.70 19.01 -25.63
N LEU A 62 27.30 18.97 -24.42
CA LEU A 62 26.55 18.71 -23.19
C LEU A 62 25.49 19.78 -22.93
N ALA A 63 25.84 21.06 -23.06
CA ALA A 63 24.88 22.16 -22.82
C ALA A 63 23.69 22.07 -23.79
N ARG A 64 23.92 21.80 -25.07
CA ARG A 64 22.88 21.61 -26.08
C ARG A 64 22.04 20.37 -25.83
N MET A 65 22.65 19.27 -25.39
CA MET A 65 21.95 18.02 -25.03
C MET A 65 21.01 18.26 -23.85
N ILE A 66 21.49 18.90 -22.77
CA ILE A 66 20.67 19.22 -21.59
C ILE A 66 19.51 20.15 -21.97
N ALA A 67 19.77 21.20 -22.74
CA ALA A 67 18.70 22.11 -23.20
C ALA A 67 17.64 21.39 -24.06
N GLY A 68 18.06 20.41 -24.87
CA GLY A 68 17.13 19.55 -25.63
C GLY A 68 16.26 18.70 -24.72
N LEU A 69 16.86 18.06 -23.72
CA LEU A 69 16.13 17.22 -22.74
C LEU A 69 15.17 18.07 -21.87
N ASP A 70 15.56 19.31 -21.50
CA ASP A 70 14.70 20.22 -20.73
C ASP A 70 13.47 20.66 -21.55
N ARG A 71 13.68 20.88 -22.86
CA ARG A 71 12.57 21.15 -23.78
C ARG A 71 11.61 19.96 -23.86
N LEU A 72 12.12 18.74 -24.03
CA LEU A 72 11.27 17.54 -24.09
C LEU A 72 10.48 17.36 -22.79
N GLU A 73 11.08 17.64 -21.64
CA GLU A 73 10.36 17.57 -20.37
C GLU A 73 9.17 18.54 -20.32
N ALA A 74 9.37 19.79 -20.77
CA ALA A 74 8.29 20.76 -20.87
C ALA A 74 7.21 20.31 -21.87
N ASP A 75 7.61 19.75 -23.00
CA ASP A 75 6.69 19.25 -24.03
C ASP A 75 5.89 18.03 -23.54
N VAL A 76 6.51 17.10 -22.80
CA VAL A 76 5.84 15.98 -22.15
C VAL A 76 4.86 16.47 -21.07
N ALA A 77 5.32 17.36 -20.19
CA ALA A 77 4.50 17.88 -19.08
C ALA A 77 3.27 18.66 -19.57
N SER A 78 3.40 19.37 -20.70
CA SER A 78 2.28 20.12 -21.31
C SER A 78 1.38 19.26 -22.21
N GLY A 79 1.77 18.01 -22.51
CA GLY A 79 1.08 17.16 -23.48
C GLY A 79 1.34 17.55 -24.93
N ALA A 80 2.31 18.42 -25.22
CA ALA A 80 2.72 18.77 -26.57
C ALA A 80 3.48 17.64 -27.26
N LEU A 81 4.20 16.83 -26.49
CA LEU A 81 4.82 15.59 -26.95
C LEU A 81 4.05 14.39 -26.39
N LEU A 82 3.48 13.61 -27.28
CA LEU A 82 2.80 12.34 -26.98
C LEU A 82 3.36 11.24 -27.90
N PRO A 83 3.34 9.98 -27.48
CA PRO A 83 3.76 8.87 -28.34
C PRO A 83 2.80 8.70 -29.51
N THR A 84 3.32 8.20 -30.60
CA THR A 84 2.57 7.88 -31.82
C THR A 84 2.44 6.38 -32.00
N ASP A 85 1.62 5.96 -32.99
CA ASP A 85 1.50 4.55 -33.34
C ASP A 85 2.78 3.95 -33.98
N ALA A 86 3.74 4.80 -34.38
CA ALA A 86 5.03 4.37 -34.88
C ALA A 86 6.06 4.06 -33.79
N ASP A 87 5.81 4.51 -32.56
CA ASP A 87 6.72 4.34 -31.44
C ASP A 87 6.52 2.98 -30.77
N GLU A 88 7.61 2.24 -30.60
CA GLU A 88 7.59 0.93 -29.93
C GLU A 88 7.48 1.08 -28.42
N ASP A 89 8.32 1.94 -27.83
CA ASP A 89 8.41 2.21 -26.40
C ASP A 89 8.66 3.70 -26.11
N VAL A 90 8.49 4.11 -24.86
CA VAL A 90 8.74 5.49 -24.39
C VAL A 90 10.16 5.95 -24.72
N HIS A 91 11.13 5.05 -24.59
CA HIS A 91 12.55 5.36 -24.79
C HIS A 91 12.86 5.69 -26.25
N GLY A 92 12.29 4.94 -27.18
CA GLY A 92 12.42 5.19 -28.63
C GLY A 92 11.76 6.49 -29.05
N ALA A 93 10.56 6.77 -28.53
CA ALA A 93 9.85 8.00 -28.78
C ALA A 93 10.65 9.24 -28.31
N LEU A 94 11.16 9.20 -27.08
CA LEU A 94 11.97 10.31 -26.53
C LEU A 94 13.32 10.48 -27.24
N GLU A 95 13.97 9.37 -27.65
CA GLU A 95 15.21 9.42 -28.43
C GLU A 95 14.97 10.06 -29.82
N ALA A 96 13.91 9.67 -30.51
CA ALA A 96 13.52 10.26 -31.79
C ALA A 96 13.23 11.76 -31.66
N ALA A 97 12.43 12.15 -30.66
CA ALA A 97 12.13 13.55 -30.38
C ALA A 97 13.40 14.36 -30.01
N LEU A 98 14.33 13.78 -29.26
CA LEU A 98 15.60 14.46 -28.96
C LEU A 98 16.43 14.70 -30.22
N ILE A 99 16.54 13.71 -31.09
CA ILE A 99 17.24 13.81 -32.39
C ILE A 99 16.65 14.95 -33.25
N GLU A 100 15.35 15.11 -33.27
CA GLU A 100 14.68 16.23 -33.98
C GLU A 100 15.09 17.60 -33.38
N VAL A 101 15.26 17.70 -32.06
CA VAL A 101 15.59 18.96 -31.37
C VAL A 101 17.07 19.32 -31.50
N VAL A 102 17.99 18.37 -31.29
CA VAL A 102 19.43 18.66 -31.21
C VAL A 102 20.21 18.24 -32.46
N GLY A 103 19.56 17.56 -33.40
CA GLY A 103 20.14 17.04 -34.64
C GLY A 103 20.69 15.61 -34.50
N PRO A 104 20.78 14.84 -35.58
CA PRO A 104 21.10 13.42 -35.57
C PRO A 104 22.54 13.12 -35.09
N GLU A 105 23.48 14.01 -35.36
CA GLU A 105 24.86 13.83 -34.96
C GLU A 105 25.02 13.89 -33.45
N LEU A 106 24.43 14.89 -32.80
CA LEU A 106 24.50 15.05 -31.35
C LEU A 106 23.56 14.08 -30.65
N GLY A 107 22.29 14.00 -31.07
CA GLY A 107 21.29 13.11 -30.45
C GLY A 107 21.70 11.65 -30.45
N GLY A 108 22.33 11.18 -31.54
CA GLY A 108 22.85 9.81 -31.64
C GLY A 108 23.95 9.46 -30.63
N LYS A 109 24.69 10.45 -30.08
CA LYS A 109 25.71 10.22 -29.06
C LYS A 109 25.14 9.75 -27.72
N LEU A 110 23.91 10.14 -27.37
CA LEU A 110 23.30 9.88 -26.05
C LEU A 110 23.19 8.38 -25.76
N ARG A 111 23.15 7.53 -26.79
CA ARG A 111 22.97 6.09 -26.61
C ARG A 111 24.26 5.34 -26.24
N ALA A 112 25.41 5.95 -26.37
CA ALA A 112 26.70 5.32 -26.16
C ALA A 112 26.83 4.76 -24.72
N GLY A 113 27.12 3.46 -24.59
CA GLY A 113 27.36 2.80 -23.30
C GLY A 113 26.11 2.49 -22.47
N ARG A 114 24.92 2.79 -22.95
CA ARG A 114 23.62 2.49 -22.29
C ARG A 114 22.88 1.41 -23.07
N SER A 115 22.35 0.41 -22.36
CA SER A 115 21.41 -0.57 -22.88
C SER A 115 19.97 -0.24 -22.43
N ARG A 116 18.96 -0.69 -23.20
CA ARG A 116 17.58 -0.68 -22.74
C ARG A 116 17.43 -1.46 -21.41
N ASN A 117 18.24 -2.52 -21.20
CA ASN A 117 18.11 -3.41 -20.05
C ASN A 117 18.40 -2.70 -18.72
N ASP A 118 19.55 -2.04 -18.60
CA ASP A 118 19.92 -1.29 -17.39
C ASP A 118 19.13 0.03 -17.27
N GLN A 119 18.78 0.64 -18.40
CA GLN A 119 17.90 1.81 -18.46
C GLN A 119 16.55 1.51 -17.81
N ILE A 120 15.79 0.54 -18.33
CA ILE A 120 14.47 0.17 -17.80
C ILE A 120 14.55 -0.26 -16.35
N ALA A 121 15.52 -1.09 -15.97
CA ALA A 121 15.69 -1.54 -14.60
C ALA A 121 15.91 -0.37 -13.61
N THR A 122 16.63 0.67 -14.05
CA THR A 122 16.83 1.89 -13.25
C THR A 122 15.55 2.72 -13.16
N LEU A 123 14.88 2.97 -14.29
CA LEU A 123 13.71 3.85 -14.34
C LEU A 123 12.51 3.28 -13.57
N VAL A 124 12.30 1.97 -13.63
CA VAL A 124 11.24 1.32 -12.83
C VAL A 124 11.51 1.48 -11.33
N ARG A 125 12.76 1.38 -10.88
CA ARG A 125 13.11 1.64 -9.46
C ARG A 125 12.82 3.09 -9.06
N LEU A 126 13.18 4.06 -9.90
CA LEU A 126 12.88 5.48 -9.64
C LEU A 126 11.37 5.71 -9.55
N TYR A 127 10.61 5.22 -10.53
CA TYR A 127 9.15 5.29 -10.54
C TYR A 127 8.55 4.72 -9.26
N LEU A 128 8.90 3.48 -8.92
CA LEU A 128 8.34 2.83 -7.73
C LEU A 128 8.71 3.54 -6.44
N ARG A 129 9.90 4.11 -6.32
CA ARG A 129 10.32 4.88 -5.13
C ARG A 129 9.52 6.17 -4.97
N ASP A 130 9.30 6.91 -6.06
CA ASP A 130 8.50 8.13 -6.04
C ASP A 130 7.05 7.85 -5.65
N HIS A 131 6.46 6.81 -6.22
CA HIS A 131 5.09 6.41 -5.90
C HIS A 131 4.97 5.75 -4.50
N ALA A 132 6.01 5.07 -4.02
CA ALA A 132 6.08 4.61 -2.64
C ALA A 132 6.05 5.77 -1.64
N ALA A 133 6.69 6.91 -1.95
CA ALA A 133 6.61 8.11 -1.13
C ALA A 133 5.18 8.69 -1.09
N VAL A 134 4.49 8.71 -2.24
CA VAL A 134 3.10 9.18 -2.32
C VAL A 134 2.16 8.26 -1.53
N ILE A 135 2.23 6.95 -1.79
CA ILE A 135 1.40 5.95 -1.10
C ILE A 135 1.69 5.97 0.41
N GLY A 136 2.96 6.05 0.81
CA GLY A 136 3.36 6.16 2.21
C GLY A 136 2.76 7.39 2.90
N THR A 137 2.80 8.54 2.24
CA THR A 137 2.17 9.78 2.74
C THR A 137 0.65 9.63 2.87
N GLN A 138 0.00 9.02 1.90
CA GLN A 138 -1.45 8.77 1.95
C GLN A 138 -1.83 7.78 3.06
N LEU A 139 -0.99 6.76 3.33
CA LEU A 139 -1.16 5.85 4.48
C LEU A 139 -1.05 6.59 5.82
N VAL A 140 -0.09 7.53 5.95
CA VAL A 140 0.01 8.38 7.15
C VAL A 140 -1.30 9.14 7.37
N HIS A 141 -1.85 9.76 6.33
CA HIS A 141 -3.13 10.47 6.43
C HIS A 141 -4.29 9.56 6.86
N LEU A 142 -4.33 8.31 6.38
CA LEU A 142 -5.34 7.35 6.80
C LEU A 142 -5.16 6.93 8.27
N ILE A 143 -3.93 6.69 8.71
CA ILE A 143 -3.62 6.39 10.10
C ILE A 143 -4.02 7.55 11.02
N ASP A 144 -3.72 8.78 10.60
CA ASP A 144 -4.10 9.99 11.33
C ASP A 144 -5.63 10.14 11.43
N ALA A 145 -6.35 9.81 10.35
CA ALA A 145 -7.82 9.81 10.34
C ALA A 145 -8.41 8.79 11.33
N LEU A 146 -7.87 7.56 11.35
CA LEU A 146 -8.26 6.53 12.32
C LEU A 146 -7.95 6.96 13.75
N ALA A 147 -6.77 7.53 13.98
CA ALA A 147 -6.36 8.04 15.29
C ALA A 147 -7.24 9.21 15.75
N ALA A 148 -7.60 10.12 14.85
CA ALA A 148 -8.50 11.23 15.17
C ALA A 148 -9.90 10.76 15.55
N GLN A 149 -10.46 9.79 14.82
CA GLN A 149 -11.74 9.16 15.18
C GLN A 149 -11.66 8.41 16.52
N ALA A 150 -10.55 7.70 16.75
CA ALA A 150 -10.31 7.02 18.02
C ALA A 150 -10.21 8.03 19.19
N ASP A 151 -9.55 9.15 18.98
CA ASP A 151 -9.40 10.22 19.99
C ASP A 151 -10.73 10.89 20.32
N ALA A 152 -11.55 11.17 19.31
CA ALA A 152 -12.88 11.75 19.48
C ALA A 152 -13.85 10.83 20.25
N HIS A 153 -13.59 9.52 20.27
CA HIS A 153 -14.47 8.52 20.86
C HIS A 153 -13.76 7.65 21.92
N ARG A 154 -12.82 8.26 22.69
CA ARG A 154 -11.98 7.54 23.67
C ARG A 154 -12.76 6.74 24.71
N GLU A 155 -13.94 7.21 25.10
CA GLU A 155 -14.77 6.61 26.14
C GLU A 155 -15.88 5.71 25.60
N ALA A 156 -16.07 5.70 24.28
CA ALA A 156 -17.10 4.89 23.65
C ALA A 156 -16.78 3.40 23.76
N ILE A 157 -17.74 2.63 24.25
CA ILE A 157 -17.62 1.17 24.40
C ILE A 157 -18.51 0.49 23.38
N LEU A 158 -18.00 -0.57 22.76
CA LEU A 158 -18.72 -1.42 21.83
C LEU A 158 -18.57 -2.90 22.22
N PRO A 159 -19.48 -3.78 21.77
CA PRO A 159 -19.27 -5.21 21.93
C PRO A 159 -18.08 -5.67 21.07
N GLY A 160 -17.01 -6.12 21.68
CA GLY A 160 -15.96 -6.85 21.00
C GLY A 160 -16.55 -8.14 20.41
N ARG A 161 -16.00 -8.61 19.28
CA ARG A 161 -16.55 -9.78 18.59
C ARG A 161 -15.45 -10.74 18.18
N THR A 162 -15.75 -12.02 18.33
CA THR A 162 -15.04 -13.14 17.70
C THR A 162 -16.06 -14.00 17.00
N HIS A 163 -15.77 -14.52 15.80
CA HIS A 163 -16.75 -15.27 15.00
C HIS A 163 -18.05 -14.48 14.72
N LEU A 164 -17.98 -13.15 14.71
CA LEU A 164 -19.11 -12.23 14.69
C LEU A 164 -20.07 -12.34 15.89
N GLN A 165 -19.77 -13.18 16.87
CA GLN A 165 -20.51 -13.27 18.13
C GLN A 165 -19.99 -12.27 19.16
N HIS A 166 -20.88 -11.84 20.09
CA HIS A 166 -20.46 -10.99 21.20
C HIS A 166 -19.40 -11.65 22.04
N ALA A 167 -18.35 -10.94 22.32
CA ALA A 167 -17.26 -11.30 23.21
C ALA A 167 -17.16 -10.24 24.34
N GLN A 168 -15.98 -9.96 24.83
CA GLN A 168 -15.81 -8.93 25.85
C GLN A 168 -16.06 -7.51 25.30
N PRO A 169 -16.57 -6.57 26.11
CA PRO A 169 -16.65 -5.17 25.73
C PRO A 169 -15.24 -4.57 25.55
N VAL A 170 -15.11 -3.69 24.57
CA VAL A 170 -13.86 -2.98 24.26
C VAL A 170 -14.11 -1.50 24.01
N LEU A 171 -13.11 -0.65 24.14
CA LEU A 171 -13.19 0.73 23.69
C LEU A 171 -13.18 0.81 22.17
N LEU A 172 -14.02 1.67 21.60
CA LEU A 172 -14.01 1.97 20.16
C LEU A 172 -12.63 2.50 19.72
N ALA A 173 -12.00 3.33 20.55
CA ALA A 173 -10.64 3.80 20.32
C ALA A 173 -9.64 2.65 20.17
N HIS A 174 -9.73 1.65 21.06
CA HIS A 174 -8.87 0.45 20.98
C HIS A 174 -9.06 -0.30 19.66
N HIS A 175 -10.30 -0.47 19.23
CA HIS A 175 -10.65 -1.14 17.98
C HIS A 175 -10.11 -0.40 16.75
N LEU A 176 -10.32 0.92 16.67
CA LEU A 176 -9.82 1.74 15.55
C LEU A 176 -8.28 1.78 15.50
N LEU A 177 -7.63 1.85 16.66
CA LEU A 177 -6.17 1.78 16.73
C LEU A 177 -5.62 0.43 16.26
N ALA A 178 -6.36 -0.68 16.38
CA ALA A 178 -5.92 -1.97 15.84
C ALA A 178 -5.69 -1.92 14.32
N HIS A 179 -6.57 -1.24 13.59
CA HIS A 179 -6.38 -0.98 12.15
C HIS A 179 -5.19 -0.03 11.88
N ALA A 180 -5.06 1.04 12.65
CA ALA A 180 -3.93 1.96 12.54
C ALA A 180 -2.58 1.25 12.76
N TRP A 181 -2.51 0.30 13.70
CA TRP A 181 -1.33 -0.54 13.92
C TRP A 181 -1.02 -1.46 12.73
N ALA A 182 -2.02 -2.02 12.04
CA ALA A 182 -1.82 -2.80 10.82
C ALA A 182 -1.20 -1.95 9.71
N LEU A 183 -1.78 -0.78 9.43
CA LEU A 183 -1.28 0.16 8.42
C LEU A 183 0.11 0.72 8.77
N SER A 184 0.45 0.88 10.06
CA SER A 184 1.80 1.29 10.47
C SER A 184 2.87 0.26 10.10
N ARG A 185 2.52 -1.02 10.04
CA ARG A 185 3.41 -2.07 9.52
C ARG A 185 3.57 -2.02 8.00
N ASP A 186 2.58 -1.51 7.28
CA ASP A 186 2.71 -1.28 5.83
C ASP A 186 3.67 -0.13 5.53
N LEU A 187 3.63 0.95 6.33
CA LEU A 187 4.64 2.01 6.27
C LEU A 187 6.05 1.48 6.54
N GLU A 188 6.21 0.60 7.52
CA GLU A 188 7.49 -0.02 7.82
C GLU A 188 7.98 -0.88 6.66
N ARG A 189 7.08 -1.62 5.99
CA ARG A 189 7.40 -2.40 4.78
C ARG A 189 7.92 -1.50 3.65
N ILE A 190 7.29 -0.36 3.41
CA ILE A 190 7.75 0.63 2.42
C ILE A 190 9.16 1.12 2.75
N ALA A 191 9.39 1.55 3.99
CA ALA A 191 10.70 2.05 4.44
C ALA A 191 11.79 0.96 4.40
N ASP A 192 11.44 -0.29 4.68
CA ASP A 192 12.37 -1.42 4.60
C ASP A 192 12.65 -1.84 3.15
N TRP A 193 11.64 -1.83 2.31
CA TRP A 193 11.77 -2.08 0.88
C TRP A 193 12.69 -1.06 0.20
N ASP A 194 12.59 0.23 0.55
CA ASP A 194 13.43 1.29 -0.06
C ASP A 194 14.91 1.04 0.12
N LYS A 195 15.35 0.39 1.20
CA LYS A 195 16.76 0.01 1.40
C LYS A 195 17.29 -0.87 0.28
N ARG A 196 16.46 -1.72 -0.34
CA ARG A 196 16.81 -2.63 -1.44
C ARG A 196 16.53 -1.98 -2.80
N ALA A 197 15.53 -1.12 -2.89
CA ALA A 197 15.17 -0.40 -4.10
C ALA A 197 16.14 0.74 -4.43
N ASN A 198 16.74 1.35 -3.41
CA ASN A 198 17.63 2.53 -3.50
C ASN A 198 19.04 2.19 -4.02
N VAL A 199 19.11 1.35 -5.04
CA VAL A 199 20.36 0.91 -5.68
C VAL A 199 20.19 0.96 -7.19
N SER A 200 21.13 1.60 -7.90
CA SER A 200 21.08 1.82 -9.35
C SER A 200 21.59 0.60 -10.14
N PRO A 201 20.80 0.05 -11.05
CA PRO A 201 21.29 -0.89 -12.07
C PRO A 201 22.10 -0.24 -13.19
N TYR A 202 22.12 1.09 -13.28
CA TYR A 202 22.81 1.83 -14.34
C TYR A 202 24.29 1.46 -14.40
N GLY A 203 24.82 1.30 -15.63
CA GLY A 203 26.20 0.86 -15.88
C GLY A 203 26.32 -0.65 -16.07
N SER A 204 25.24 -1.41 -15.84
CA SER A 204 25.20 -2.85 -16.13
C SER A 204 25.25 -3.16 -17.65
N GLY A 205 24.89 -2.17 -18.48
CA GLY A 205 24.77 -2.36 -19.91
C GLY A 205 23.72 -3.41 -20.26
N ALA A 206 23.97 -4.23 -21.26
CA ALA A 206 23.07 -5.32 -21.58
C ALA A 206 23.11 -6.45 -20.52
N LEU A 207 24.29 -6.74 -19.94
CA LEU A 207 24.54 -7.71 -18.87
C LEU A 207 25.99 -7.72 -18.33
N ALA A 208 26.96 -7.16 -19.08
CA ALA A 208 28.39 -7.33 -18.81
C ALA A 208 29.10 -6.00 -18.44
N GLY A 209 28.36 -4.94 -18.22
CA GLY A 209 28.88 -3.60 -18.02
C GLY A 209 29.23 -2.90 -19.33
N SER A 210 30.01 -1.82 -19.24
CA SER A 210 30.46 -1.01 -20.38
C SER A 210 31.96 -0.83 -20.38
N THR A 211 32.58 -0.74 -21.57
CA THR A 211 34.04 -0.45 -21.75
C THR A 211 34.32 1.06 -21.87
N LEU A 212 33.27 1.92 -21.83
CA LEU A 212 33.40 3.35 -22.08
C LEU A 212 33.85 4.17 -20.86
N GLY A 213 34.06 3.52 -19.71
CA GLY A 213 34.53 4.21 -18.50
C GLY A 213 33.52 5.21 -17.91
N LEU A 214 32.23 4.98 -18.13
CA LEU A 214 31.17 5.83 -17.56
C LEU A 214 31.08 5.60 -16.05
N ASP A 215 31.00 6.68 -15.29
CA ASP A 215 30.87 6.62 -13.82
C ASP A 215 29.42 6.34 -13.41
N ALA A 216 29.11 5.08 -13.16
CA ALA A 216 27.81 4.63 -12.70
C ALA A 216 27.43 5.20 -11.30
N ALA A 217 28.43 5.46 -10.43
CA ALA A 217 28.18 6.03 -9.11
C ALA A 217 27.74 7.49 -9.21
N SER A 218 28.35 8.27 -10.11
CA SER A 218 27.92 9.63 -10.39
C SER A 218 26.50 9.69 -10.92
N VAL A 219 26.14 8.77 -11.84
CA VAL A 219 24.76 8.68 -12.36
C VAL A 219 23.78 8.30 -11.25
N ALA A 220 24.12 7.32 -10.41
CA ALA A 220 23.28 6.95 -9.28
C ALA A 220 23.03 8.13 -8.34
N HIS A 221 24.07 8.89 -8.01
CA HIS A 221 24.00 10.10 -7.19
C HIS A 221 23.10 11.17 -7.82
N ASP A 222 23.27 11.45 -9.13
CA ASP A 222 22.44 12.42 -9.85
C ASP A 222 20.95 12.06 -9.87
N LEU A 223 20.65 10.75 -9.83
CA LEU A 223 19.31 10.20 -9.76
C LEU A 223 18.78 10.05 -8.32
N GLY A 224 19.57 10.43 -7.30
CA GLY A 224 19.18 10.30 -5.90
C GLY A 224 19.11 8.86 -5.41
N LEU A 225 19.88 7.94 -6.03
CA LEU A 225 20.03 6.56 -5.61
C LEU A 225 21.24 6.40 -4.70
N GLY A 226 21.12 5.57 -3.66
CA GLY A 226 22.11 5.44 -2.60
C GLY A 226 23.36 4.61 -2.96
N GLY A 227 23.34 3.93 -4.11
CA GLY A 227 24.45 3.09 -4.55
C GLY A 227 24.24 2.51 -5.94
N VAL A 228 25.15 1.62 -6.34
CA VAL A 228 25.13 0.89 -7.62
C VAL A 228 25.10 -0.60 -7.31
N VAL A 229 24.43 -1.40 -8.15
CA VAL A 229 24.38 -2.87 -8.02
C VAL A 229 25.79 -3.48 -8.10
N GLU A 230 26.06 -4.52 -7.31
CA GLU A 230 27.37 -5.18 -7.28
C GLU A 230 27.61 -6.11 -8.49
N ASN A 231 26.55 -6.55 -9.16
CA ASN A 231 26.64 -7.48 -10.29
C ASN A 231 25.79 -7.02 -11.46
N SER A 232 26.39 -6.82 -12.62
CA SER A 232 25.72 -6.30 -13.81
C SER A 232 24.67 -7.26 -14.42
N ILE A 233 24.85 -8.58 -14.26
CA ILE A 233 23.84 -9.55 -14.71
C ILE A 233 22.61 -9.47 -13.81
N ASP A 234 22.82 -9.43 -12.51
CA ASP A 234 21.76 -9.23 -11.53
C ASP A 234 21.06 -7.89 -11.73
N GLY A 235 21.81 -6.81 -11.93
CA GLY A 235 21.27 -5.47 -12.18
C GLY A 235 20.28 -5.38 -13.34
N THR A 236 20.50 -6.16 -14.40
CA THR A 236 19.59 -6.22 -15.56
C THR A 236 18.46 -7.24 -15.39
N ALA A 237 18.66 -8.29 -14.59
CA ALA A 237 17.74 -9.40 -14.41
C ALA A 237 16.74 -9.19 -13.29
N SER A 238 17.19 -8.61 -12.15
CA SER A 238 16.42 -8.60 -10.90
C SER A 238 15.12 -7.79 -11.02
N ARG A 239 14.03 -8.46 -10.62
CA ARG A 239 12.69 -7.89 -10.46
C ARG A 239 12.08 -8.25 -9.10
N ASP A 240 12.89 -8.81 -8.20
CA ASP A 240 12.51 -9.07 -6.81
C ASP A 240 12.05 -7.81 -6.10
N VAL A 241 12.73 -6.68 -6.31
CA VAL A 241 12.33 -5.35 -5.81
C VAL A 241 10.95 -4.94 -6.33
N VAL A 242 10.64 -5.24 -7.58
CA VAL A 242 9.32 -4.96 -8.20
C VAL A 242 8.26 -5.88 -7.60
N ALA A 243 8.56 -7.17 -7.44
CA ALA A 243 7.66 -8.15 -6.84
C ALA A 243 7.41 -7.86 -5.36
N GLU A 244 8.41 -7.40 -4.62
CA GLU A 244 8.28 -6.98 -3.22
C GLU A 244 7.38 -5.74 -3.09
N PHE A 245 7.50 -4.77 -3.99
CA PHE A 245 6.58 -3.63 -4.04
C PHE A 245 5.14 -4.07 -4.32
N ALA A 246 4.94 -4.98 -5.29
CA ALA A 246 3.63 -5.57 -5.56
C ALA A 246 3.06 -6.31 -4.34
N PHE A 247 3.90 -6.99 -3.55
CA PHE A 247 3.48 -7.59 -2.28
C PHE A 247 3.02 -6.53 -1.27
N ILE A 248 3.74 -5.42 -1.14
CA ILE A 248 3.37 -4.33 -0.23
C ILE A 248 2.00 -3.76 -0.62
N THR A 249 1.78 -3.48 -1.91
CA THR A 249 0.49 -2.97 -2.39
C THR A 249 -0.66 -3.96 -2.17
N ALA A 250 -0.41 -5.25 -2.35
CA ALA A 250 -1.37 -6.30 -2.07
C ALA A 250 -1.70 -6.39 -0.56
N GLN A 251 -0.69 -6.26 0.32
CA GLN A 251 -0.89 -6.28 1.77
C GLN A 251 -1.69 -5.06 2.24
N ILE A 252 -1.40 -3.87 1.73
CA ILE A 252 -2.22 -2.66 1.97
C ILE A 252 -3.68 -2.94 1.56
N GLY A 253 -3.88 -3.54 0.39
CA GLY A 253 -5.21 -3.94 -0.08
C GLY A 253 -5.93 -4.88 0.87
N VAL A 254 -5.24 -5.85 1.46
CA VAL A 254 -5.81 -6.76 2.47
C VAL A 254 -6.22 -6.00 3.72
N ASP A 255 -5.40 -5.08 4.23
CA ASP A 255 -5.73 -4.32 5.44
C ASP A 255 -6.89 -3.33 5.18
N LEU A 256 -6.93 -2.66 4.02
CA LEU A 256 -8.08 -1.85 3.60
C LEU A 256 -9.37 -2.70 3.47
N SER A 257 -9.27 -3.91 2.93
CA SER A 257 -10.41 -4.83 2.80
C SER A 257 -11.00 -5.21 4.15
N ARG A 258 -10.16 -5.41 5.18
CA ARG A 258 -10.62 -5.73 6.54
C ARG A 258 -11.35 -4.57 7.19
N ILE A 259 -10.82 -3.35 7.07
CA ILE A 259 -11.51 -2.13 7.53
C ILE A 259 -12.84 -1.97 6.80
N SER A 260 -12.83 -2.21 5.49
CA SER A 260 -14.03 -2.12 4.64
C SER A 260 -15.13 -3.06 5.08
N GLU A 261 -14.79 -4.31 5.37
CA GLU A 261 -15.76 -5.32 5.82
C GLU A 261 -16.45 -4.88 7.11
N GLU A 262 -15.70 -4.34 8.08
CA GLU A 262 -16.29 -3.84 9.32
C GLU A 262 -17.17 -2.61 9.08
N ILE A 263 -16.76 -1.64 8.26
CA ILE A 263 -17.58 -0.47 7.93
C ILE A 263 -18.86 -0.90 7.23
N ILE A 264 -18.82 -1.86 6.31
CA ILE A 264 -20.00 -2.39 5.61
C ILE A 264 -20.96 -3.03 6.63
N LEU A 265 -20.46 -3.89 7.52
CA LEU A 265 -21.27 -4.51 8.57
C LEU A 265 -21.87 -3.44 9.51
N TRP A 266 -21.05 -2.50 9.97
CA TRP A 266 -21.47 -1.46 10.91
C TRP A 266 -22.48 -0.48 10.33
N ASN A 267 -22.46 -0.27 9.01
CA ASN A 267 -23.42 0.58 8.31
C ASN A 267 -24.76 -0.10 8.04
N THR A 268 -24.86 -1.43 8.24
CA THR A 268 -26.15 -2.11 8.09
C THR A 268 -27.14 -1.65 9.13
N ARG A 269 -28.44 -1.80 8.82
CA ARG A 269 -29.52 -1.44 9.75
C ARG A 269 -29.49 -2.31 11.02
N GLU A 270 -29.01 -3.54 10.88
CA GLU A 270 -28.91 -4.53 11.97
C GLU A 270 -27.87 -4.12 13.01
N PHE A 271 -26.69 -3.68 12.57
CA PHE A 271 -25.65 -3.13 13.46
C PHE A 271 -25.97 -1.69 13.83
N ALA A 272 -26.15 -0.82 12.86
CA ALA A 272 -26.41 0.61 13.01
C ALA A 272 -25.33 1.31 13.89
N PHE A 273 -24.04 0.95 13.68
CA PHE A 273 -22.92 1.50 14.45
C PHE A 273 -22.32 2.74 13.79
N VAL A 274 -22.45 2.87 12.45
CA VAL A 274 -21.93 4.02 11.71
C VAL A 274 -22.92 4.53 10.68
N THR A 275 -22.81 5.81 10.38
CA THR A 275 -23.40 6.44 9.18
C THR A 275 -22.28 7.05 8.34
N LEU A 276 -22.30 6.80 7.04
CA LEU A 276 -21.40 7.41 6.09
C LEU A 276 -21.87 8.81 5.72
N HIS A 277 -20.92 9.73 5.53
CA HIS A 277 -21.21 11.06 5.00
C HIS A 277 -21.71 10.99 3.55
N ASP A 278 -22.61 11.88 3.15
CA ASP A 278 -23.22 11.88 1.82
C ASP A 278 -22.21 11.97 0.68
N GLY A 279 -21.14 12.73 0.87
CA GLY A 279 -20.06 12.86 -0.11
C GLY A 279 -19.22 11.59 -0.32
N TYR A 280 -19.38 10.56 0.53
CA TYR A 280 -18.62 9.30 0.49
C TYR A 280 -19.55 8.08 0.41
N SER A 281 -20.76 8.28 -0.03
CA SER A 281 -21.77 7.22 -0.24
C SER A 281 -22.53 7.48 -1.53
N THR A 282 -23.15 6.44 -2.09
CA THR A 282 -24.06 6.61 -3.23
C THR A 282 -25.47 6.21 -2.87
N GLY A 283 -26.43 6.69 -3.68
CA GLY A 283 -27.82 6.33 -3.57
C GLY A 283 -28.20 5.21 -4.56
N SER A 284 -29.47 4.87 -4.55
CA SER A 284 -30.06 3.97 -5.53
C SER A 284 -30.93 4.76 -6.50
N SER A 285 -30.84 4.46 -7.81
CA SER A 285 -31.68 5.08 -8.85
C SER A 285 -33.16 4.70 -8.73
N ILE A 286 -33.48 3.64 -7.99
CA ILE A 286 -34.87 3.13 -7.84
C ILE A 286 -35.34 3.15 -6.39
N MET A 287 -34.42 3.15 -5.41
CA MET A 287 -34.74 3.13 -3.98
C MET A 287 -34.24 4.42 -3.32
N PRO A 288 -35.09 5.47 -3.18
CA PRO A 288 -34.61 6.80 -2.74
C PRO A 288 -34.13 6.85 -1.29
N GLN A 289 -34.47 5.86 -0.46
CA GLN A 289 -34.00 5.74 0.92
C GLN A 289 -32.64 5.05 1.09
N LYS A 290 -32.12 4.46 0.03
CA LYS A 290 -30.91 3.63 0.11
C LYS A 290 -29.63 4.46 0.02
N LYS A 291 -28.71 4.25 0.95
CA LYS A 291 -27.32 4.73 0.93
C LYS A 291 -26.40 3.53 0.96
N ASN A 292 -25.42 3.50 0.09
CA ASN A 292 -24.48 2.39 -0.07
C ASN A 292 -23.07 2.78 0.40
N PRO A 293 -22.31 1.87 1.02
CA PRO A 293 -20.92 2.07 1.43
C PRO A 293 -19.94 1.80 0.28
N ASP A 294 -20.16 2.43 -0.90
CA ASP A 294 -19.46 2.07 -2.15
C ASP A 294 -17.95 2.14 -2.05
N ILE A 295 -17.39 3.12 -1.31
CA ILE A 295 -15.93 3.22 -1.16
C ILE A 295 -15.38 1.98 -0.43
N ALA A 296 -16.06 1.53 0.63
CA ALA A 296 -15.66 0.31 1.34
C ALA A 296 -15.81 -0.94 0.44
N GLU A 297 -16.87 -1.03 -0.34
CA GLU A 297 -17.08 -2.15 -1.28
C GLU A 297 -16.03 -2.14 -2.39
N LEU A 298 -15.72 -0.97 -2.95
CA LEU A 298 -14.67 -0.83 -3.97
C LEU A 298 -13.29 -1.16 -3.41
N ALA A 299 -12.96 -0.75 -2.19
CA ALA A 299 -11.70 -1.10 -1.54
C ALA A 299 -11.57 -2.62 -1.36
N ARG A 300 -12.63 -3.27 -0.87
CA ARG A 300 -12.70 -4.73 -0.75
C ARG A 300 -12.55 -5.43 -2.11
N GLY A 301 -13.19 -4.92 -3.15
CA GLY A 301 -13.09 -5.47 -4.51
C GLY A 301 -11.69 -5.28 -5.11
N LYS A 302 -11.12 -4.07 -4.98
CA LYS A 302 -9.78 -3.73 -5.51
C LYS A 302 -8.65 -4.49 -4.82
N SER A 303 -8.81 -4.94 -3.58
CA SER A 303 -7.82 -5.80 -2.92
C SER A 303 -7.56 -7.09 -3.69
N GLY A 304 -8.60 -7.68 -4.30
CA GLY A 304 -8.45 -8.84 -5.17
C GLY A 304 -7.64 -8.55 -6.44
N ARG A 305 -7.77 -7.34 -7.00
CA ARG A 305 -6.97 -6.89 -8.15
C ARG A 305 -5.49 -6.76 -7.78
N LEU A 306 -5.17 -6.14 -6.64
CA LEU A 306 -3.79 -6.01 -6.16
C LEU A 306 -3.12 -7.37 -5.88
N ILE A 307 -3.87 -8.33 -5.31
CA ILE A 307 -3.41 -9.71 -5.13
C ILE A 307 -3.18 -10.39 -6.48
N GLY A 308 -4.06 -10.16 -7.46
CA GLY A 308 -3.93 -10.66 -8.82
C GLY A 308 -2.66 -10.15 -9.51
N ASN A 309 -2.36 -8.87 -9.38
CA ASN A 309 -1.15 -8.23 -9.92
C ASN A 309 0.12 -8.87 -9.35
N LEU A 310 0.21 -9.06 -8.04
CA LEU A 310 1.32 -9.77 -7.41
C LEU A 310 1.45 -11.21 -7.94
N THR A 311 0.35 -11.93 -7.99
CA THR A 311 0.34 -13.34 -8.41
C THR A 311 0.79 -13.48 -9.87
N GLY A 312 0.29 -12.62 -10.77
CA GLY A 312 0.67 -12.58 -12.17
C GLY A 312 2.17 -12.31 -12.34
N LEU A 313 2.68 -11.29 -11.65
CA LEU A 313 4.10 -10.94 -11.69
C LEU A 313 5.01 -12.07 -11.21
N LEU A 314 4.71 -12.69 -10.06
CA LEU A 314 5.47 -13.85 -9.56
C LEU A 314 5.45 -15.02 -10.54
N THR A 315 4.31 -15.23 -11.20
CA THR A 315 4.16 -16.28 -12.21
C THR A 315 5.02 -16.02 -13.46
N THR A 316 5.15 -14.75 -13.88
CA THR A 316 6.03 -14.35 -14.96
C THR A 316 7.50 -14.61 -14.60
N LEU A 317 7.92 -14.21 -13.39
CA LEU A 317 9.32 -14.25 -12.99
C LEU A 317 9.88 -15.66 -12.73
N LYS A 318 9.06 -16.60 -12.26
CA LYS A 318 9.48 -17.89 -11.68
C LYS A 318 10.32 -18.82 -12.56
N GLY A 319 10.36 -18.66 -13.83
CA GLY A 319 11.03 -19.60 -14.74
C GLY A 319 12.05 -18.94 -15.66
N LEU A 320 12.33 -17.66 -15.48
CA LEU A 320 13.22 -16.91 -16.36
C LEU A 320 14.69 -17.19 -16.06
N PRO A 321 15.54 -17.32 -17.09
CA PRO A 321 16.99 -17.30 -16.94
C PRO A 321 17.48 -15.90 -16.54
N LEU A 322 18.75 -15.81 -16.15
CA LEU A 322 19.41 -14.54 -15.82
C LEU A 322 19.49 -13.59 -17.03
N ALA A 323 19.87 -12.35 -16.75
CA ALA A 323 19.86 -11.21 -17.66
C ALA A 323 18.45 -10.82 -18.10
N TYR A 324 18.30 -10.25 -19.29
CA TYR A 324 17.01 -9.80 -19.80
C TYR A 324 16.40 -10.80 -20.77
N ASN A 325 15.12 -11.09 -20.54
CA ASN A 325 14.24 -11.78 -21.49
C ASN A 325 13.00 -10.91 -21.69
N ARG A 326 12.38 -10.98 -22.89
CA ARG A 326 11.25 -10.10 -23.21
C ARG A 326 10.00 -10.33 -22.35
N ASP A 327 9.93 -11.45 -21.65
CA ASP A 327 8.93 -11.72 -20.59
C ASP A 327 8.92 -10.61 -19.53
N LEU A 328 10.06 -9.98 -19.26
CA LEU A 328 10.17 -8.83 -18.33
C LEU A 328 9.47 -7.56 -18.83
N GLN A 329 8.86 -7.58 -20.03
CA GLN A 329 7.93 -6.55 -20.45
C GLN A 329 6.68 -6.52 -19.54
N GLU A 330 6.28 -7.69 -19.02
CA GLU A 330 5.12 -7.88 -18.15
C GLU A 330 5.36 -7.45 -16.69
N ASP A 331 6.52 -6.88 -16.35
CA ASP A 331 6.84 -6.43 -14.99
C ASP A 331 6.18 -5.09 -14.63
N LYS A 332 5.81 -4.28 -15.63
CA LYS A 332 5.38 -2.89 -15.44
C LYS A 332 3.89 -2.74 -15.20
N GLU A 333 3.05 -3.31 -16.08
CA GLU A 333 1.60 -3.14 -15.99
C GLU A 333 1.02 -3.51 -14.63
N PRO A 334 1.41 -4.64 -13.99
CA PRO A 334 0.88 -5.00 -12.67
C PRO A 334 1.20 -3.98 -11.57
N VAL A 335 2.40 -3.39 -11.59
CA VAL A 335 2.78 -2.42 -10.56
C VAL A 335 2.26 -1.02 -10.86
N PHE A 336 2.16 -0.63 -12.13
CA PHE A 336 1.53 0.62 -12.54
C PHE A 336 0.05 0.64 -12.16
N ASP A 337 -0.67 -0.43 -12.48
CA ASP A 337 -2.05 -0.61 -12.08
C ASP A 337 -2.24 -0.61 -10.56
N SER A 338 -1.31 -1.20 -9.82
CA SER A 338 -1.34 -1.21 -8.35
C SER A 338 -1.12 0.20 -7.78
N VAL A 339 -0.19 0.97 -8.34
CA VAL A 339 0.06 2.36 -7.97
C VAL A 339 -1.19 3.21 -8.23
N GLU A 340 -1.71 3.23 -9.46
CA GLU A 340 -2.90 4.00 -9.83
C GLU A 340 -4.10 3.63 -8.94
N THR A 341 -4.28 2.34 -8.67
CA THR A 341 -5.35 1.86 -7.79
C THR A 341 -5.24 2.44 -6.39
N LEU A 342 -4.06 2.40 -5.77
CA LEU A 342 -3.88 2.88 -4.40
C LEU A 342 -3.90 4.39 -4.30
N GLU A 343 -3.28 5.11 -5.23
CA GLU A 343 -3.24 6.58 -5.21
C GLU A 343 -4.63 7.22 -5.34
N VAL A 344 -5.56 6.55 -6.03
CA VAL A 344 -6.97 6.98 -6.10
C VAL A 344 -7.77 6.50 -4.88
N LEU A 345 -7.52 5.27 -4.43
CA LEU A 345 -8.30 4.65 -3.36
C LEU A 345 -8.02 5.26 -1.99
N LEU A 346 -6.75 5.45 -1.62
CA LEU A 346 -6.35 5.89 -0.29
C LEU A 346 -6.93 7.26 0.11
N PRO A 347 -6.92 8.30 -0.74
CA PRO A 347 -7.56 9.58 -0.41
C PRO A 347 -9.08 9.45 -0.21
N ALA A 348 -9.76 8.70 -1.07
CA ALA A 348 -11.20 8.47 -0.95
C ALA A 348 -11.54 7.70 0.34
N PHE A 349 -10.74 6.69 0.67
CA PHE A 349 -10.89 5.90 1.88
C PHE A 349 -10.62 6.71 3.15
N THR A 350 -9.58 7.55 3.13
CA THR A 350 -9.26 8.50 4.21
C THR A 350 -10.41 9.48 4.44
N GLY A 351 -10.98 10.03 3.38
CA GLY A 351 -12.13 10.93 3.45
C GLY A 351 -13.36 10.23 4.04
N MET A 352 -13.63 9.00 3.62
CA MET A 352 -14.70 8.19 4.20
C MET A 352 -14.50 7.99 5.70
N VAL A 353 -13.33 7.51 6.14
CA VAL A 353 -13.01 7.26 7.55
C VAL A 353 -13.09 8.55 8.38
N SER A 354 -12.55 9.65 7.89
CA SER A 354 -12.53 10.95 8.59
C SER A 354 -13.95 11.49 8.86
N THR A 355 -14.91 11.11 8.05
CA THR A 355 -16.29 11.64 8.08
C THR A 355 -17.31 10.64 8.60
N LEU A 356 -16.88 9.45 9.06
CA LEU A 356 -17.79 8.50 9.71
C LEU A 356 -18.45 9.14 10.95
N THR A 357 -19.75 8.96 11.06
CA THR A 357 -20.48 9.26 12.29
C THR A 357 -20.71 7.97 13.06
N PHE A 358 -20.14 7.87 14.27
CA PHE A 358 -20.33 6.71 15.13
C PHE A 358 -21.54 6.86 16.04
N HIS A 359 -22.38 5.85 16.12
CA HIS A 359 -23.55 5.79 17.00
C HIS A 359 -23.17 5.11 18.32
N THR A 360 -22.47 5.85 19.17
CA THR A 360 -21.89 5.34 20.43
C THR A 360 -22.96 4.86 21.43
N GLU A 361 -24.13 5.45 21.43
CA GLU A 361 -25.29 5.00 22.24
C GLU A 361 -25.74 3.59 21.83
N ARG A 362 -25.82 3.33 20.51
CA ARG A 362 -26.17 2.00 19.99
C ARG A 362 -25.11 0.96 20.32
N MET A 363 -23.85 1.34 20.27
CA MET A 363 -22.74 0.48 20.65
C MET A 363 -22.81 0.12 22.16
N ALA A 364 -23.04 1.13 23.01
CA ALA A 364 -23.17 0.94 24.46
C ALA A 364 -24.39 0.06 24.83
N GLU A 365 -25.52 0.22 24.13
CA GLU A 365 -26.71 -0.61 24.31
C GLU A 365 -26.42 -2.11 24.05
N LEU A 366 -25.58 -2.41 23.08
CA LEU A 366 -25.25 -3.79 22.69
C LEU A 366 -24.08 -4.38 23.48
N ALA A 367 -23.22 -3.56 24.08
CA ALA A 367 -22.01 -4.02 24.76
C ALA A 367 -22.27 -5.06 25.88
N PRO A 368 -23.33 -4.94 26.72
CA PRO A 368 -23.62 -5.94 27.77
C PRO A 368 -24.28 -7.21 27.25
N GLN A 369 -24.83 -7.21 26.03
CA GLN A 369 -25.65 -8.31 25.54
C GLN A 369 -24.80 -9.58 25.29
N GLY A 370 -25.49 -10.74 25.33
CA GLY A 370 -24.85 -12.04 25.10
C GLY A 370 -23.94 -12.50 26.25
N PHE A 371 -24.23 -12.05 27.46
CA PHE A 371 -23.45 -12.39 28.67
C PHE A 371 -21.96 -12.02 28.54
N SER A 372 -21.67 -10.88 27.91
CA SER A 372 -20.31 -10.42 27.59
C SER A 372 -19.40 -10.31 28.81
N LEU A 373 -19.99 -10.19 30.04
CA LEU A 373 -19.29 -10.10 31.31
C LEU A 373 -19.05 -11.45 32.00
N ALA A 374 -19.44 -12.57 31.38
CA ALA A 374 -19.23 -13.88 31.96
C ALA A 374 -17.74 -14.18 32.25
N THR A 375 -16.85 -13.77 31.35
CA THR A 375 -15.41 -13.92 31.56
C THR A 375 -14.92 -13.17 32.82
N ASP A 376 -15.50 -12.00 33.11
CA ASP A 376 -15.14 -11.22 34.31
C ASP A 376 -15.50 -11.97 35.59
N VAL A 377 -16.60 -12.72 35.60
CA VAL A 377 -16.98 -13.64 36.72
C VAL A 377 -15.96 -14.76 36.88
N ALA A 378 -15.59 -15.42 35.77
CA ALA A 378 -14.59 -16.49 35.83
C ALA A 378 -13.24 -15.98 36.35
N GLU A 379 -12.77 -14.83 35.87
CA GLU A 379 -11.53 -14.19 36.34
C GLU A 379 -11.63 -13.72 37.78
N TRP A 380 -12.81 -13.23 38.24
CA TRP A 380 -13.06 -12.86 39.62
C TRP A 380 -12.94 -14.07 40.58
N LEU A 381 -13.43 -15.26 40.16
CA LEU A 381 -13.25 -16.50 40.92
C LEU A 381 -11.78 -16.92 40.95
N VAL A 382 -11.07 -16.84 39.79
CA VAL A 382 -9.63 -17.17 39.71
C VAL A 382 -8.80 -16.27 40.64
N LYS A 383 -9.10 -14.96 40.74
CA LYS A 383 -8.46 -14.04 41.68
C LYS A 383 -8.70 -14.41 43.14
N ARG A 384 -9.70 -15.26 43.42
CA ARG A 384 -10.01 -15.86 44.73
C ARG A 384 -9.45 -17.28 44.89
N HIS A 385 -8.47 -17.63 44.04
CA HIS A 385 -7.77 -18.92 44.04
C HIS A 385 -8.63 -20.12 43.64
N VAL A 386 -9.78 -19.91 42.98
CA VAL A 386 -10.55 -20.99 42.35
C VAL A 386 -9.81 -21.44 41.08
N PRO A 387 -9.56 -22.75 40.89
CA PRO A 387 -8.95 -23.23 39.68
C PRO A 387 -9.75 -22.79 38.43
N PHE A 388 -9.08 -22.39 37.35
CA PHE A 388 -9.76 -21.84 36.17
C PHE A 388 -10.82 -22.78 35.58
N ARG A 389 -10.57 -24.09 35.60
CA ARG A 389 -11.55 -25.06 35.12
C ARG A 389 -12.85 -24.99 35.91
N ASP A 390 -12.75 -24.95 37.23
CA ASP A 390 -13.90 -24.88 38.13
C ASP A 390 -14.60 -23.51 38.03
N ALA A 391 -13.83 -22.43 37.92
CA ALA A 391 -14.34 -21.08 37.69
C ALA A 391 -15.14 -21.00 36.38
N HIS A 392 -14.65 -21.63 35.31
CA HIS A 392 -15.31 -21.69 34.02
C HIS A 392 -16.63 -22.53 34.09
N GLU A 393 -16.61 -23.67 34.79
CA GLU A 393 -17.78 -24.52 35.00
C GLU A 393 -18.87 -23.75 35.80
N ILE A 394 -18.50 -23.10 36.89
CA ILE A 394 -19.41 -22.30 37.72
C ILE A 394 -19.99 -21.14 36.88
N THR A 395 -19.15 -20.44 36.11
CA THR A 395 -19.62 -19.34 35.25
C THR A 395 -20.57 -19.84 34.15
N GLY A 396 -20.29 -20.98 33.54
CA GLY A 396 -21.20 -21.61 32.57
C GLY A 396 -22.56 -21.97 33.16
N ALA A 397 -22.59 -22.49 34.41
CA ALA A 397 -23.82 -22.76 35.14
C ALA A 397 -24.57 -21.43 35.48
N LEU A 398 -23.83 -20.37 35.82
CA LEU A 398 -24.41 -19.03 36.08
C LEU A 398 -25.08 -18.44 34.83
N VAL A 399 -24.41 -18.52 33.66
CA VAL A 399 -24.99 -18.09 32.37
C VAL A 399 -26.28 -18.87 32.10
N ARG A 400 -26.28 -20.18 32.26
CA ARG A 400 -27.47 -21.00 32.04
C ARG A 400 -28.64 -20.58 32.97
N ALA A 401 -28.36 -20.34 34.24
CA ALA A 401 -29.38 -19.90 35.19
C ALA A 401 -29.97 -18.54 34.78
N ALA A 402 -29.16 -17.62 34.31
CA ALA A 402 -29.59 -16.33 33.82
C ALA A 402 -30.42 -16.45 32.51
N GLU A 403 -30.02 -17.33 31.58
CA GLU A 403 -30.78 -17.64 30.36
C GLU A 403 -32.17 -18.22 30.70
N GLU A 404 -32.24 -19.21 31.58
CA GLU A 404 -33.50 -19.84 32.00
C GLU A 404 -34.44 -18.85 32.68
N ARG A 405 -33.87 -17.84 33.38
CA ARG A 405 -34.61 -16.79 34.05
C ARG A 405 -35.00 -15.64 33.09
N GLY A 406 -34.35 -15.51 31.94
CA GLY A 406 -34.51 -14.41 30.99
C GLY A 406 -34.01 -13.05 31.52
N VAL A 407 -32.92 -13.07 32.30
CA VAL A 407 -32.24 -11.88 32.84
C VAL A 407 -30.75 -11.88 32.53
N ASP A 408 -30.10 -10.72 32.66
CA ASP A 408 -28.64 -10.62 32.63
C ASP A 408 -28.01 -11.19 33.93
N LEU A 409 -26.69 -11.46 33.92
CA LEU A 409 -25.97 -11.99 35.08
C LEU A 409 -26.18 -11.17 36.36
N ALA A 410 -26.20 -9.83 36.22
CA ALA A 410 -26.45 -8.91 37.33
C ALA A 410 -27.89 -8.96 37.89
N GLY A 411 -28.82 -9.50 37.12
CA GLY A 411 -30.24 -9.60 37.51
C GLY A 411 -30.58 -10.82 38.38
N LEU A 412 -29.63 -11.72 38.58
CA LEU A 412 -29.83 -12.85 39.50
C LEU A 412 -29.78 -12.39 40.94
N SER A 413 -30.69 -12.91 41.79
CA SER A 413 -30.71 -12.68 43.25
C SER A 413 -29.56 -13.37 43.97
N ASP A 414 -29.30 -12.98 45.22
CA ASP A 414 -28.26 -13.61 46.06
C ASP A 414 -28.54 -15.09 46.29
N ASP A 415 -29.81 -15.47 46.43
CA ASP A 415 -30.21 -16.88 46.59
C ASP A 415 -29.96 -17.68 45.32
N GLU A 416 -30.21 -17.09 44.15
CA GLU A 416 -29.94 -17.72 42.84
C GLU A 416 -28.44 -17.86 42.57
N LEU A 417 -27.63 -16.85 42.91
CA LEU A 417 -26.18 -16.95 42.85
C LEU A 417 -25.64 -18.08 43.76
N ALA A 418 -26.08 -18.12 45.02
CA ALA A 418 -25.70 -19.17 45.98
C ALA A 418 -26.17 -20.56 45.57
N ALA A 419 -27.33 -20.67 44.89
CA ALA A 419 -27.84 -21.91 44.36
C ALA A 419 -26.99 -22.50 43.20
N VAL A 420 -26.37 -21.60 42.38
CA VAL A 420 -25.41 -22.00 41.35
C VAL A 420 -24.10 -22.48 41.96
N SER A 421 -23.54 -21.67 42.88
CA SER A 421 -22.34 -22.06 43.63
C SER A 421 -22.21 -21.21 44.92
N PRO A 422 -21.85 -21.79 46.05
CA PRO A 422 -21.57 -21.06 47.28
C PRO A 422 -20.34 -20.12 47.18
N LEU A 423 -19.54 -20.23 46.10
CA LEU A 423 -18.42 -19.36 45.81
C LEU A 423 -18.86 -18.05 45.12
N LEU A 424 -20.10 -17.95 44.64
CA LEU A 424 -20.67 -16.74 44.04
C LEU A 424 -21.29 -15.87 45.12
N GLU A 425 -20.43 -15.12 45.79
CA GLU A 425 -20.86 -14.13 46.77
C GLU A 425 -21.51 -12.90 46.10
N PRO A 426 -22.37 -12.12 46.83
CA PRO A 426 -23.00 -10.92 46.26
C PRO A 426 -22.00 -9.89 45.67
N SER A 427 -20.75 -9.87 46.17
CA SER A 427 -19.65 -9.03 45.67
C SER A 427 -19.21 -9.38 44.23
N VAL A 428 -19.66 -10.48 43.64
CA VAL A 428 -19.47 -10.76 42.22
C VAL A 428 -20.10 -9.68 41.32
N ARG A 429 -21.12 -8.97 41.80
CA ARG A 429 -21.73 -7.84 41.06
C ARG A 429 -20.80 -6.67 40.83
N ASP A 430 -19.74 -6.53 41.63
CA ASP A 430 -18.74 -5.46 41.47
C ASP A 430 -17.98 -5.56 40.14
N VAL A 431 -17.91 -6.76 39.55
CA VAL A 431 -17.28 -6.97 38.24
C VAL A 431 -18.29 -7.08 37.08
N LEU A 432 -19.59 -6.98 37.36
CA LEU A 432 -20.66 -7.04 36.38
C LEU A 432 -21.05 -5.63 35.87
N THR A 433 -20.03 -4.78 35.63
CA THR A 433 -20.19 -3.48 35.00
C THR A 433 -19.34 -3.40 33.74
N ILE A 434 -19.87 -2.78 32.70
CA ILE A 434 -19.18 -2.66 31.41
C ILE A 434 -17.89 -1.85 31.55
N GLU A 435 -17.94 -0.74 32.28
CA GLU A 435 -16.81 0.13 32.56
C GLU A 435 -15.74 -0.59 33.40
N GLY A 436 -16.15 -1.35 34.40
CA GLY A 436 -15.26 -2.17 35.22
C GLY A 436 -14.58 -3.27 34.42
N SER A 437 -15.32 -3.93 33.54
CA SER A 437 -14.80 -4.94 32.60
C SER A 437 -13.71 -4.36 31.71
N VAL A 438 -13.99 -3.23 31.06
CA VAL A 438 -13.00 -2.54 30.21
C VAL A 438 -11.79 -2.07 31.02
N ALA A 439 -12.00 -1.42 32.17
CA ALA A 439 -10.91 -0.89 33.00
C ALA A 439 -10.01 -1.98 33.58
N SER A 440 -10.55 -3.16 33.87
CA SER A 440 -9.79 -4.29 34.44
C SER A 440 -8.78 -4.91 33.46
N ARG A 441 -8.92 -4.66 32.17
CA ARG A 441 -8.03 -5.18 31.12
C ARG A 441 -6.82 -4.27 30.90
N ASP A 442 -6.07 -4.05 32.00
CA ASP A 442 -4.94 -3.11 32.09
C ASP A 442 -3.57 -3.75 31.76
N GLY A 443 -3.54 -4.95 31.20
CA GLY A 443 -2.33 -5.55 30.63
C GLY A 443 -1.82 -4.79 29.40
N LEU A 444 -0.53 -4.90 29.08
CA LEU A 444 0.06 -4.28 27.90
C LEU A 444 -0.74 -4.68 26.62
N GLY A 445 -1.14 -3.68 25.84
CA GLY A 445 -1.96 -3.87 24.65
C GLY A 445 -3.45 -4.11 24.94
N GLY A 446 -3.89 -4.05 26.22
CA GLY A 446 -5.28 -4.19 26.60
C GLY A 446 -6.15 -3.00 26.25
N THR A 447 -7.47 -3.15 26.48
CA THR A 447 -8.47 -2.13 26.13
C THR A 447 -8.69 -1.09 27.22
N ALA A 448 -8.07 -1.21 28.40
CA ALA A 448 -8.22 -0.23 29.47
C ALA A 448 -7.83 1.19 29.01
N PRO A 449 -8.52 2.26 29.47
CA PRO A 449 -8.26 3.64 29.03
C PRO A 449 -6.78 4.05 29.12
N ALA A 450 -6.07 3.66 30.20
CA ALA A 450 -4.64 3.91 30.35
C ALA A 450 -3.82 3.24 29.25
N ARG A 451 -4.14 1.99 28.90
CA ARG A 451 -3.43 1.25 27.85
C ARG A 451 -3.70 1.82 26.46
N VAL A 452 -4.92 2.31 26.22
CA VAL A 452 -5.26 3.01 24.97
C VAL A 452 -4.48 4.33 24.86
N ALA A 453 -4.32 5.08 25.95
CA ALA A 453 -3.47 6.28 25.98
C ALA A 453 -1.99 5.97 25.65
N ASP A 454 -1.46 4.86 26.17
CA ASP A 454 -0.11 4.38 25.83
C ASP A 454 -0.01 4.02 24.34
N GLN A 455 -1.05 3.39 23.78
CA GLN A 455 -1.09 3.04 22.35
C GLN A 455 -1.08 4.29 21.45
N PHE A 456 -1.82 5.35 21.80
CA PHE A 456 -1.76 6.63 21.07
C PHE A 456 -0.34 7.21 21.07
N THR A 457 0.30 7.23 22.24
CA THR A 457 1.66 7.75 22.39
C THR A 457 2.65 6.95 21.54
N ALA A 458 2.60 5.64 21.62
CA ALA A 458 3.48 4.74 20.90
C ALA A 458 3.25 4.81 19.37
N LEU A 459 1.98 4.85 18.93
CA LEU A 459 1.64 4.97 17.50
C LEU A 459 2.15 6.31 16.93
N THR A 460 1.90 7.42 17.62
CA THR A 460 2.37 8.75 17.17
C THR A 460 3.89 8.79 17.00
N ALA A 461 4.63 8.26 18.00
CA ALA A 461 6.08 8.18 17.91
C ALA A 461 6.55 7.30 16.75
N ARG A 462 5.89 6.15 16.54
CA ARG A 462 6.19 5.23 15.44
C ARG A 462 5.94 5.87 14.08
N ILE A 463 4.79 6.50 13.87
CA ILE A 463 4.44 7.14 12.59
C ILE A 463 5.44 8.25 12.27
N ARG A 464 5.83 9.06 13.24
CA ARG A 464 6.85 10.10 13.04
C ARG A 464 8.18 9.52 12.53
N LEU A 465 8.64 8.40 13.12
CA LEU A 465 9.88 7.74 12.68
C LEU A 465 9.75 7.15 11.29
N LEU A 466 8.64 6.47 11.00
CA LEU A 466 8.41 5.84 9.70
C LEU A 466 8.21 6.86 8.58
N SER A 467 7.51 7.96 8.83
CA SER A 467 7.34 9.06 7.87
C SER A 467 8.68 9.67 7.47
N ALA A 468 9.62 9.81 8.42
CA ALA A 468 10.97 10.32 8.14
C ALA A 468 11.86 9.30 7.39
N ALA A 469 11.45 8.04 7.34
CA ALA A 469 12.17 6.96 6.66
C ALA A 469 11.56 6.61 5.28
N LEU A 470 10.50 7.29 4.86
CA LEU A 470 9.93 7.10 3.53
C LEU A 470 10.91 7.58 2.44
N PRO A 471 10.86 6.99 1.23
CA PRO A 471 11.64 7.49 0.11
C PRO A 471 11.35 8.98 -0.16
N GLU A 472 12.36 9.70 -0.64
CA GLU A 472 12.15 11.07 -1.13
C GLU A 472 11.69 11.01 -2.59
N ARG A 473 10.63 11.75 -2.92
CA ARG A 473 10.21 11.95 -4.30
C ARG A 473 11.25 12.79 -5.05
N ARG A 474 11.60 12.38 -6.28
CA ARG A 474 12.67 13.00 -7.07
C ARG A 474 12.22 13.53 -8.44
N VAL A 475 11.13 13.00 -8.98
CA VAL A 475 10.62 13.37 -10.33
C VAL A 475 9.17 13.84 -10.27
#